data_58b59223d852e2bd9add257389eb6e36
#
_entry.id   58b59223d852e2bd9add257389eb6e36
#
_cell.length_a   1.000
_cell.length_b   1.000
_cell.length_c   1.000
_cell.angle_alpha   90.00
_cell.angle_beta   90.00
_cell.angle_gamma   90.00
#
_symmetry.space_group_name_H-M   'P 1'
#
loop_
_entity.id
_entity.type
_entity.pdbx_description
1 polymer ?
#
loop_
_entity_poly.entity_id
_entity_poly.type
_entity_poly.pdbx_seq_one_letter_code
_entity_poly.pdbx_strand_id
1 'polypeptide(L)'
;MSLNEKDFVVLGKNPVTDMVVDGNVITLFNILGYRSGYVSFVKEDNFRTSRGITYPANENKVKNLYGETEEKEVNYLSDRLYLSGLKQNIDVSGITKANKCLNYTFNNYGLCFYFDKGGQMVFLAY
;
A
#
# COMPACT_ATOMS: atom_id res chain seq x y z
N MET A 1 18.33 8.55 -8.72
CA MET A 1 17.94 7.13 -8.86
C MET A 1 16.82 7.03 -9.87
N SER A 2 16.97 6.19 -10.86
CA SER A 2 15.95 6.02 -11.88
C SER A 2 15.13 4.78 -11.59
N LEU A 3 13.83 4.91 -11.72
CA LEU A 3 12.91 3.77 -11.60
C LEU A 3 12.60 3.23 -12.98
N ASN A 4 12.36 1.95 -13.07
CA ASN A 4 11.88 1.32 -14.28
C ASN A 4 10.83 0.26 -13.92
N GLU A 5 10.25 -0.38 -14.91
CA GLU A 5 9.14 -1.30 -14.67
C GLU A 5 9.46 -2.43 -13.70
N LYS A 6 10.71 -2.84 -13.61
CA LYS A 6 11.11 -3.92 -12.70
C LYS A 6 10.99 -3.51 -11.24
N ASP A 7 10.97 -2.21 -10.97
CA ASP A 7 10.90 -1.70 -9.60
C ASP A 7 9.48 -1.72 -9.05
N PHE A 8 8.51 -2.05 -9.89
CA PHE A 8 7.09 -2.01 -9.51
C PHE A 8 6.50 -3.40 -9.29
N VAL A 9 7.33 -4.41 -9.20
CA VAL A 9 6.87 -5.77 -8.95
C VAL A 9 6.65 -5.95 -7.46
N VAL A 10 5.49 -6.48 -7.11
CA VAL A 10 5.18 -6.82 -5.72
C VAL A 10 5.00 -8.33 -5.67
N LEU A 11 5.80 -8.97 -4.83
CA LEU A 11 5.78 -10.41 -4.65
C LEU A 11 5.12 -10.72 -3.31
N GLY A 12 4.21 -11.63 -3.31
CA GLY A 12 3.55 -12.04 -2.08
C GLY A 12 2.70 -13.25 -2.33
N LYS A 13 2.50 -14.03 -1.31
CA LYS A 13 1.74 -15.27 -1.47
C LYS A 13 0.27 -14.98 -1.68
N ASN A 14 -0.25 -14.04 -0.91
CA ASN A 14 -1.66 -13.77 -0.95
C ASN A 14 -1.90 -12.28 -0.81
N PRO A 15 -2.29 -11.61 -1.88
CA PRO A 15 -2.79 -10.26 -1.73
C PRO A 15 -3.97 -10.31 -0.79
N VAL A 16 -4.15 -9.28 -0.03
CA VAL A 16 -5.23 -9.26 0.95
C VAL A 16 -6.57 -9.28 0.27
N THR A 17 -6.69 -8.50 -0.75
CA THR A 17 -7.94 -8.41 -1.47
C THR A 17 -7.77 -7.66 -2.77
N ASP A 18 -8.62 -7.99 -3.71
CA ASP A 18 -8.81 -7.20 -4.90
C ASP A 18 -10.07 -6.36 -4.70
N MET A 19 -9.96 -5.10 -5.00
CA MET A 19 -11.08 -4.17 -4.91
C MET A 19 -11.35 -3.56 -6.26
N VAL A 20 -12.60 -3.28 -6.54
CA VAL A 20 -12.95 -2.53 -7.74
C VAL A 20 -13.10 -1.07 -7.34
N VAL A 21 -12.28 -0.22 -7.92
CA VAL A 21 -12.32 1.22 -7.66
C VAL A 21 -12.40 1.92 -9.00
N ASP A 22 -13.47 2.66 -9.21
CA ASP A 22 -13.70 3.38 -10.47
C ASP A 22 -13.56 2.49 -11.71
N GLY A 23 -14.04 1.25 -11.59
CA GLY A 23 -14.01 0.30 -12.70
C GLY A 23 -12.70 -0.46 -12.87
N ASN A 24 -11.70 -0.15 -12.08
CA ASN A 24 -10.41 -0.82 -12.16
C ASN A 24 -10.20 -1.73 -10.95
N VAL A 25 -9.56 -2.84 -11.19
CA VAL A 25 -9.22 -3.75 -10.09
C VAL A 25 -7.90 -3.29 -9.48
N ILE A 26 -7.92 -3.11 -8.17
CA ILE A 26 -6.73 -2.74 -7.41
C ILE A 26 -6.49 -3.83 -6.38
N THR A 27 -5.31 -4.39 -6.42
CA THR A 27 -4.91 -5.40 -5.44
C THR A 27 -4.24 -4.71 -4.25
N LEU A 28 -4.74 -4.99 -3.07
CA LEU A 28 -4.18 -4.43 -1.85
C LEU A 28 -3.45 -5.47 -1.05
N PHE A 29 -2.29 -5.09 -0.56
CA PHE A 29 -1.61 -5.83 0.47
C PHE A 29 -1.83 -5.04 1.75
N ASN A 30 -2.70 -5.53 2.60
CA ASN A 30 -2.92 -4.93 3.89
C ASN A 30 -1.86 -5.47 4.83
N ILE A 31 -0.87 -4.65 5.11
CA ILE A 31 0.26 -5.05 5.89
C ILE A 31 0.16 -4.66 7.34
N LEU A 32 -0.90 -3.97 7.67
CA LEU A 32 -1.18 -3.70 9.05
C LEU A 32 -2.04 -4.82 9.56
N GLY A 33 -1.50 -5.74 10.17
CA GLY A 33 -2.31 -6.76 10.75
C GLY A 33 -3.24 -6.17 11.75
N TYR A 34 -4.58 -6.60 11.88
CA TYR A 34 -5.34 -5.97 12.72
C TYR A 34 -6.43 -6.68 13.14
N ARG A 35 -6.94 -6.24 13.97
CA ARG A 35 -7.86 -6.29 14.81
C ARG A 35 -8.64 -7.44 14.76
N SER A 36 -9.27 -7.61 15.70
CA SER A 36 -10.22 -8.53 15.96
C SER A 36 -10.41 -9.52 14.89
N GLY A 37 -9.85 -10.57 14.96
CA GLY A 37 -9.97 -11.58 14.02
C GLY A 37 -9.21 -11.31 12.74
N TYR A 38 -8.65 -10.21 12.66
CA TYR A 38 -7.98 -9.85 11.51
C TYR A 38 -6.59 -10.14 11.77
N VAL A 39 -6.17 -11.04 11.17
CA VAL A 39 -4.88 -11.47 11.41
C VAL A 39 -3.90 -10.56 10.87
N SER A 40 -2.91 -10.39 11.59
CA SER A 40 -1.80 -9.76 11.04
C SER A 40 -1.16 -10.69 10.06
N PHE A 41 -1.70 -10.70 8.89
CA PHE A 41 -1.06 -11.47 7.88
C PHE A 41 0.21 -10.83 7.47
N VAL A 42 0.56 -9.84 8.15
CA VAL A 42 1.78 -9.20 7.96
C VAL A 42 2.85 -10.02 8.56
N LYS A 43 3.00 -11.19 8.13
CA LYS A 43 4.18 -11.94 8.40
C LYS A 43 5.21 -11.50 7.39
N GLU A 44 6.44 -11.61 7.79
CA GLU A 44 7.53 -11.11 7.00
C GLU A 44 7.54 -11.59 5.58
N ASP A 45 6.96 -12.71 5.34
CA ASP A 45 7.00 -13.29 4.01
C ASP A 45 5.76 -13.05 3.19
N ASN A 46 4.82 -12.26 3.71
CA ASN A 46 3.58 -12.07 3.00
C ASN A 46 3.75 -11.26 1.73
N PHE A 47 4.64 -10.30 1.74
CA PHE A 47 4.91 -9.55 0.54
C PHE A 47 6.31 -8.97 0.56
N ARG A 48 6.79 -8.63 -0.61
CA ARG A 48 8.03 -7.90 -0.76
C ARG A 48 7.98 -7.17 -2.09
N THR A 49 8.35 -5.91 -2.10
CA THR A 49 8.51 -5.22 -3.38
C THR A 49 9.86 -5.61 -3.98
N SER A 50 9.99 -5.41 -5.27
CA SER A 50 11.23 -5.75 -5.97
C SER A 50 12.44 -5.01 -5.46
N ARG A 51 12.25 -3.84 -4.85
CA ARG A 51 13.35 -3.11 -4.23
C ARG A 51 13.53 -3.43 -2.75
N GLY A 52 12.77 -4.37 -2.23
CA GLY A 52 13.02 -4.88 -0.90
C GLY A 52 12.21 -4.29 0.22
N ILE A 53 11.11 -3.62 -0.08
CA ILE A 53 10.23 -3.15 1.00
C ILE A 53 9.42 -4.32 1.51
N THR A 54 9.52 -4.54 2.82
CA THR A 54 8.71 -5.52 3.54
C THR A 54 8.14 -4.82 4.76
N TYR A 55 7.26 -5.45 5.46
CA TYR A 55 6.74 -4.91 6.71
C TYR A 55 7.65 -5.37 7.87
N PRO A 56 7.95 -4.50 8.82
CA PRO A 56 7.54 -3.11 8.90
C PRO A 56 8.44 -2.20 8.08
N ALA A 57 7.88 -1.09 7.67
CA ALA A 57 8.64 -0.08 6.95
C ALA A 57 8.13 1.30 7.30
N ASN A 58 9.01 2.28 7.25
CA ASN A 58 8.63 3.67 7.45
C ASN A 58 8.95 4.46 6.19
N GLU A 59 8.57 5.74 6.20
CA GLU A 59 8.79 6.60 5.05
C GLU A 59 10.25 6.67 4.62
N ASN A 60 11.15 6.76 5.59
CA ASN A 60 12.57 6.90 5.26
C ASN A 60 13.10 5.68 4.53
N LYS A 61 12.68 4.51 4.96
CA LYS A 61 13.09 3.27 4.30
C LYS A 61 12.60 3.22 2.86
N VAL A 62 11.36 3.63 2.64
CA VAL A 62 10.80 3.67 1.29
C VAL A 62 11.55 4.69 0.43
N LYS A 63 11.79 5.87 0.96
CA LYS A 63 12.52 6.91 0.22
C LYS A 63 13.95 6.48 -0.10
N ASN A 64 14.58 5.76 0.81
CA ASN A 64 15.94 5.27 0.57
C ASN A 64 16.00 4.29 -0.59
N LEU A 65 14.97 3.50 -0.78
CA LEU A 65 14.96 2.48 -1.82
C LEU A 65 14.33 2.97 -3.12
N TYR A 66 13.31 3.82 -3.04
CA TYR A 66 12.59 4.26 -4.23
C TYR A 66 12.92 5.70 -4.65
N GLY A 67 13.61 6.45 -3.81
CA GLY A 67 13.97 7.82 -4.11
C GLY A 67 13.07 8.82 -3.43
N GLU A 68 13.48 10.08 -3.46
CA GLU A 68 12.69 11.15 -2.88
C GLU A 68 11.47 11.43 -3.74
N THR A 69 10.37 11.65 -3.08
CA THR A 69 9.16 12.11 -3.74
C THR A 69 8.39 12.95 -2.75
N GLU A 70 7.47 13.75 -3.25
CA GLU A 70 6.67 14.60 -2.39
C GLU A 70 5.74 13.75 -1.53
N GLU A 71 5.78 14.00 -0.23
CA GLU A 71 4.84 13.38 0.69
C GLU A 71 3.49 14.07 0.53
N LYS A 72 2.45 13.29 0.37
CA LYS A 72 1.10 13.82 0.21
C LYS A 72 0.21 13.33 1.32
N GLU A 73 -0.78 14.14 1.65
CA GLU A 73 -1.82 13.68 2.55
C GLU A 73 -2.66 12.63 1.85
N VAL A 74 -3.43 11.89 2.63
CA VAL A 74 -4.35 10.90 2.10
C VAL A 74 -5.21 11.56 1.05
N ASN A 75 -5.23 10.96 -0.13
CA ASN A 75 -5.79 11.60 -1.29
C ASN A 75 -7.13 10.97 -1.71
N TYR A 76 -7.61 11.43 -2.85
CA TYR A 76 -8.85 10.97 -3.45
C TYR A 76 -8.90 9.45 -3.60
N LEU A 77 -7.78 8.83 -3.94
CA LEU A 77 -7.77 7.37 -4.12
C LEU A 77 -8.04 6.65 -2.80
N SER A 78 -7.47 7.12 -1.69
CA SER A 78 -7.74 6.52 -0.38
C SER A 78 -9.20 6.65 0.00
N ASP A 79 -9.82 7.79 -0.28
CA ASP A 79 -11.24 7.98 -0.01
C ASP A 79 -12.07 7.01 -0.85
N ARG A 80 -11.70 6.85 -2.11
CA ARG A 80 -12.40 5.93 -3.01
C ARG A 80 -12.21 4.48 -2.57
N LEU A 81 -11.01 4.14 -2.13
CA LEU A 81 -10.75 2.81 -1.59
C LEU A 81 -11.62 2.53 -0.37
N TYR A 82 -11.70 3.49 0.53
CA TYR A 82 -12.52 3.34 1.73
C TYR A 82 -13.99 3.10 1.37
N LEU A 83 -14.54 3.96 0.53
CA LEU A 83 -15.93 3.85 0.13
C LEU A 83 -16.21 2.55 -0.63
N SER A 84 -15.32 2.19 -1.53
CA SER A 84 -15.46 0.95 -2.30
C SER A 84 -15.35 -0.27 -1.40
N GLY A 85 -14.47 -0.22 -0.42
CA GLY A 85 -14.33 -1.30 0.54
C GLY A 85 -15.58 -1.51 1.36
N LEU A 86 -16.19 -0.43 1.84
CA LEU A 86 -17.45 -0.52 2.57
C LEU A 86 -18.53 -1.15 1.70
N LYS A 87 -18.60 -0.73 0.44
CA LYS A 87 -19.60 -1.22 -0.48
C LYS A 87 -19.42 -2.71 -0.79
N GLN A 88 -18.19 -3.16 -0.84
CA GLN A 88 -17.86 -4.53 -1.14
C GLN A 88 -17.72 -5.40 0.12
N ASN A 89 -18.05 -4.83 1.26
CA ASN A 89 -18.02 -5.51 2.55
C ASN A 89 -16.62 -6.03 2.90
N ILE A 90 -15.63 -5.20 2.62
CA ILE A 90 -14.23 -5.50 2.88
C ILE A 90 -13.79 -4.73 4.13
N ASP A 91 -12.88 -5.30 4.88
CA ASP A 91 -12.35 -4.64 6.05
C ASP A 91 -11.46 -3.46 5.64
N VAL A 92 -11.89 -2.28 6.01
CA VAL A 92 -11.21 -1.04 5.61
C VAL A 92 -10.39 -0.40 6.74
N SER A 93 -10.17 -1.11 7.82
CA SER A 93 -9.50 -0.52 8.97
C SER A 93 -8.09 -0.02 8.67
N GLY A 94 -7.36 -0.72 7.82
CA GLY A 94 -6.03 -0.26 7.42
C GLY A 94 -6.11 1.04 6.63
N ILE A 95 -7.14 1.16 5.81
CA ILE A 95 -7.35 2.36 4.99
C ILE A 95 -7.65 3.55 5.87
N THR A 96 -8.45 3.35 6.92
CA THR A 96 -8.82 4.44 7.81
C THR A 96 -7.66 5.01 8.60
N LYS A 97 -6.58 4.25 8.74
CA LYS A 97 -5.40 4.72 9.45
C LYS A 97 -4.44 5.48 8.55
N ALA A 98 -4.63 5.41 7.26
CA ALA A 98 -3.75 6.08 6.32
C ALA A 98 -3.87 7.59 6.49
N ASN A 99 -2.73 8.24 6.62
CA ASN A 99 -2.66 9.68 6.84
C ASN A 99 -1.92 10.37 5.71
N LYS A 100 -0.93 9.71 5.15
CA LYS A 100 -0.11 10.26 4.09
C LYS A 100 0.41 9.15 3.19
N CYS A 101 0.88 9.51 2.02
CA CYS A 101 1.36 8.52 1.08
C CYS A 101 2.55 9.02 0.27
N LEU A 102 3.29 8.06 -0.24
CA LEU A 102 4.36 8.28 -1.21
C LEU A 102 3.98 7.52 -2.46
N ASN A 103 3.89 8.23 -3.56
CA ASN A 103 3.44 7.66 -4.81
C ASN A 103 4.57 7.67 -5.85
N TYR A 104 4.85 6.51 -6.40
CA TYR A 104 5.87 6.35 -7.43
C TYR A 104 5.23 5.84 -8.71
N THR A 105 5.64 6.38 -9.83
CA THR A 105 5.10 5.98 -11.12
C THR A 105 6.20 5.85 -12.16
N PHE A 106 5.96 4.98 -13.13
CA PHE A 106 6.81 4.85 -14.30
C PHE A 106 5.93 4.29 -15.42
N ASN A 107 5.72 5.07 -16.46
CA ASN A 107 4.80 4.71 -17.54
C ASN A 107 3.43 4.36 -16.96
N ASN A 108 2.95 3.15 -17.20
CA ASN A 108 1.65 2.69 -16.70
C ASN A 108 1.72 2.01 -15.34
N TYR A 109 2.91 1.94 -14.77
CA TYR A 109 3.10 1.29 -13.49
C TYR A 109 2.97 2.30 -12.37
N GLY A 110 2.40 1.87 -11.28
CA GLY A 110 2.28 2.70 -10.09
C GLY A 110 2.46 1.88 -8.84
N LEU A 111 2.99 2.51 -7.82
CA LEU A 111 3.17 1.88 -6.52
C LEU A 111 3.01 2.98 -5.48
N CYS A 112 2.03 2.82 -4.65
CA CYS A 112 1.73 3.83 -3.64
C CYS A 112 1.83 3.22 -2.25
N PHE A 113 2.64 3.83 -1.42
CA PHE A 113 2.85 3.41 -0.05
C PHE A 113 2.08 4.34 0.85
N TYR A 114 1.25 3.79 1.71
CA TYR A 114 0.43 4.57 2.64
C TYR A 114 0.94 4.39 4.06
N PHE A 115 1.03 5.49 4.77
CA PHE A 115 1.58 5.52 6.12
C PHE A 115 0.57 6.11 7.08
N ASP A 116 0.63 5.67 8.33
CA ASP A 116 -0.18 6.26 9.38
C ASP A 116 0.46 7.57 9.86
N LYS A 117 -0.17 8.17 10.84
CA LYS A 117 0.28 9.45 11.39
C LYS A 117 1.70 9.38 11.95
N GLY A 118 2.08 8.22 12.45
CA GLY A 118 3.41 8.01 13.00
C GLY A 118 4.48 7.67 11.96
N GLY A 119 4.09 7.56 10.68
CA GLY A 119 5.04 7.25 9.63
C GLY A 119 5.26 5.77 9.36
N GLN A 120 4.45 4.90 9.95
CA GLN A 120 4.53 3.47 9.69
C GLN A 120 3.63 3.11 8.53
N MET A 121 4.14 2.26 7.66
CA MET A 121 3.38 1.78 6.52
C MET A 121 2.18 0.96 6.97
N VAL A 122 1.02 1.27 6.44
CA VAL A 122 -0.22 0.59 6.79
C VAL A 122 -0.74 -0.27 5.66
N PHE A 123 -0.51 0.13 4.43
CA PHE A 123 -0.79 -0.72 3.27
C PHE A 123 -0.10 -0.13 2.05
N LEU A 124 -0.10 -0.88 0.99
CA LEU A 124 0.34 -0.38 -0.29
C LEU A 124 -0.64 -0.81 -1.37
N ALA A 125 -0.65 -0.05 -2.43
CA ALA A 125 -1.47 -0.35 -3.60
C ALA A 125 -0.59 -0.29 -4.85
N TYR A 126 -0.91 -1.13 -5.81
CA TYR A 126 -0.15 -1.15 -7.06
C TYR A 126 -1.06 -1.56 -8.22
#